data_bd890b07c8ad6036d2a9aba9b12bb04d
#
_entry.id   bd890b07c8ad6036d2a9aba9b12bb04d
#
_cell.length_a   1.000
_cell.length_b   1.000
_cell.length_c   1.000
_cell.angle_alpha   90.00
_cell.angle_beta   90.00
_cell.angle_gamma   90.00
#
_symmetry.space_group_name_H-M   'P 1'
#
loop_
_entity.id
_entity.type
_entity.pdbx_description
1 polymer ?
#
loop_
_entity_poly.entity_id
_entity_poly.type
_entity_poly.pdbx_seq_one_letter_code
_entity_poly.pdbx_strand_id
1 'polypeptide(L)'
;MQTLIDFDSQLFMMLNGSDSSFVDGIMMVITNGITWIPLYIALLLLVIKNNESMAQIVIFTSCAIGCVLLSTIAADFIAKPLVERWRPSSDPWIKYAVDVVDDYRPGKYGFFSAHAANTFSLALYFSLWVKNRLFSFSMISWSLLNCYSRIYLGAHYPSDVVVGLLVGAVIAVLFYLLSRKLFFKISSNFNYVSTQYSATGYSVTDIDMVLTVIGFLYILIIIIPLL
;
A
#
# COMPACT_ATOMS: atom_id res chain seq x y z
N MET A 1 19.96 21.39 5.70
CA MET A 1 19.81 20.17 4.86
C MET A 1 20.53 18.98 5.50
N GLN A 2 21.80 19.12 5.93
CA GLN A 2 22.56 18.05 6.59
C GLN A 2 21.83 17.47 7.83
N THR A 3 21.31 18.32 8.71
CA THR A 3 20.56 17.91 9.91
C THR A 3 19.32 17.05 9.64
N LEU A 4 18.63 17.24 8.52
CA LEU A 4 17.48 16.41 8.11
C LEU A 4 17.93 15.04 7.59
N ILE A 5 19.04 14.99 6.86
CA ILE A 5 19.64 13.75 6.36
C ILE A 5 20.14 12.92 7.55
N ASP A 6 20.81 13.57 8.50
CA ASP A 6 21.33 12.90 9.71
C ASP A 6 20.19 12.36 10.57
N PHE A 7 19.10 13.13 10.74
CA PHE A 7 17.90 12.66 11.46
C PHE A 7 17.24 11.47 10.77
N ASP A 8 17.08 11.53 9.44
CA ASP A 8 16.47 10.43 8.66
C ASP A 8 17.30 9.14 8.77
N SER A 9 18.63 9.27 8.73
CA SER A 9 19.55 8.14 8.92
C SER A 9 19.52 7.59 10.35
N GLN A 10 19.44 8.43 11.36
CA GLN A 10 19.31 7.99 12.76
C GLN A 10 17.98 7.26 12.98
N LEU A 11 16.87 7.82 12.49
CA LEU A 11 15.57 7.20 12.58
C LEU A 11 15.52 5.85 11.84
N PHE A 12 16.17 5.79 10.66
CA PHE A 12 16.31 4.54 9.92
C PHE A 12 17.03 3.47 10.76
N MET A 13 18.20 3.79 11.36
CA MET A 13 18.97 2.84 12.16
C MET A 13 18.22 2.32 13.39
N MET A 14 17.26 3.12 13.93
CA MET A 14 16.42 2.68 15.05
C MET A 14 15.30 1.71 14.61
N LEU A 15 14.92 1.74 13.33
CA LEU A 15 13.78 1.00 12.78
C LEU A 15 14.19 -0.17 11.89
N ASN A 16 15.48 -0.27 11.56
CA ASN A 16 16.02 -1.29 10.68
C ASN A 16 16.39 -2.54 11.45
N GLY A 17 15.91 -3.70 10.97
CA GLY A 17 16.27 -5.02 11.47
C GLY A 17 15.84 -5.33 12.90
N SER A 18 16.17 -6.52 13.34
CA SER A 18 16.09 -6.98 14.73
C SER A 18 16.91 -8.26 14.88
N ASP A 19 17.25 -8.64 16.13
CA ASP A 19 17.95 -9.90 16.43
C ASP A 19 17.04 -11.15 16.31
N SER A 20 15.82 -11.01 15.77
CA SER A 20 14.84 -12.08 15.71
C SER A 20 14.58 -12.57 14.29
N SER A 21 15.07 -13.75 13.94
CA SER A 21 14.80 -14.41 12.66
C SER A 21 13.30 -14.63 12.40
N PHE A 22 12.50 -14.75 13.46
CA PHE A 22 11.05 -14.83 13.33
C PHE A 22 10.44 -13.53 12.81
N VAL A 23 10.88 -12.38 13.35
CA VAL A 23 10.42 -11.06 12.87
C VAL A 23 10.91 -10.80 11.45
N ASP A 24 12.15 -11.21 11.13
CA ASP A 24 12.71 -11.14 9.78
C ASP A 24 11.82 -11.86 8.76
N GLY A 25 11.45 -13.11 9.09
CA GLY A 25 10.52 -13.89 8.26
C GLY A 25 9.18 -13.21 8.07
N ILE A 26 8.58 -12.64 9.13
CA ILE A 26 7.33 -11.88 9.04
C ILE A 26 7.48 -10.71 8.06
N MET A 27 8.56 -9.92 8.17
CA MET A 27 8.77 -8.75 7.32
C MET A 27 9.03 -9.12 5.86
N MET A 28 9.71 -10.24 5.62
CA MET A 28 9.88 -10.80 4.28
C MET A 28 8.56 -11.24 3.66
N VAL A 29 7.68 -11.88 4.42
CA VAL A 29 6.34 -12.26 3.96
C VAL A 29 5.45 -11.04 3.69
N ILE A 30 5.48 -10.02 4.57
CA ILE A 30 4.70 -8.77 4.38
C ILE A 30 5.14 -8.02 3.12
N THR A 31 6.45 -7.92 2.88
CA THR A 31 6.96 -7.16 1.72
C THR A 31 6.70 -7.85 0.39
N ASN A 32 6.38 -9.16 0.40
CA ASN A 32 6.14 -9.93 -0.81
C ASN A 32 4.74 -9.66 -1.37
N GLY A 33 4.67 -9.13 -2.59
CA GLY A 33 3.40 -8.83 -3.26
C GLY A 33 2.50 -10.06 -3.49
N ILE A 34 3.07 -11.27 -3.60
CA ILE A 34 2.33 -12.52 -3.78
C ILE A 34 1.45 -12.81 -2.56
N THR A 35 1.91 -12.47 -1.36
CA THR A 35 1.16 -12.62 -0.11
C THR A 35 -0.22 -11.95 -0.17
N TRP A 36 -0.34 -10.85 -0.91
CA TRP A 36 -1.53 -10.02 -0.97
C TRP A 36 -2.46 -10.32 -2.15
N ILE A 37 -2.14 -11.32 -2.99
CA ILE A 37 -3.03 -11.74 -4.10
C ILE A 37 -4.45 -12.06 -3.62
N PRO A 38 -4.68 -12.79 -2.51
CA PRO A 38 -6.04 -13.03 -2.04
C PRO A 38 -6.79 -11.76 -1.66
N LEU A 39 -6.10 -10.75 -1.10
CA LEU A 39 -6.68 -9.43 -0.82
C LEU A 39 -7.09 -8.73 -2.12
N TYR A 40 -6.24 -8.73 -3.14
CA TYR A 40 -6.59 -8.10 -4.43
C TYR A 40 -7.78 -8.77 -5.11
N ILE A 41 -7.88 -10.10 -5.01
CA ILE A 41 -9.05 -10.85 -5.48
C ILE A 41 -10.30 -10.47 -4.68
N ALA A 42 -10.23 -10.40 -3.36
CA ALA A 42 -11.35 -10.01 -2.50
C ALA A 42 -11.83 -8.57 -2.81
N LEU A 43 -10.90 -7.64 -3.05
CA LEU A 43 -11.22 -6.27 -3.45
C LEU A 43 -11.90 -6.22 -4.83
N LEU A 44 -11.45 -7.03 -5.78
CA LEU A 44 -12.10 -7.16 -7.09
C LEU A 44 -13.52 -7.73 -6.95
N LEU A 45 -13.71 -8.76 -6.15
CA LEU A 45 -15.02 -9.33 -5.87
C LEU A 45 -15.95 -8.32 -5.17
N LEU A 46 -15.43 -7.53 -4.24
CA LEU A 46 -16.17 -6.43 -3.62
C LEU A 46 -16.70 -5.45 -4.67
N VAL A 47 -15.86 -5.08 -5.66
CA VAL A 47 -16.28 -4.19 -6.75
C VAL A 47 -17.35 -4.85 -7.62
N ILE A 48 -17.14 -6.09 -8.04
CA ILE A 48 -18.07 -6.82 -8.94
C ILE A 48 -19.45 -6.97 -8.29
N LYS A 49 -19.51 -7.36 -7.01
CA LYS A 49 -20.77 -7.62 -6.30
C LYS A 49 -21.57 -6.36 -5.94
N ASN A 50 -20.91 -5.21 -5.84
CA ASN A 50 -21.53 -3.98 -5.38
C ASN A 50 -21.68 -2.92 -6.49
N ASN A 51 -21.55 -3.31 -7.76
CA ASN A 51 -21.80 -2.44 -8.91
C ASN A 51 -22.76 -3.13 -9.89
N GLU A 52 -23.78 -2.41 -10.33
CA GLU A 52 -24.89 -2.96 -11.13
C GLU A 52 -24.53 -3.12 -12.61
N SER A 53 -23.61 -2.32 -13.14
CA SER A 53 -23.26 -2.34 -14.56
C SER A 53 -21.79 -2.67 -14.79
N MET A 54 -21.52 -3.35 -15.91
CA MET A 54 -20.13 -3.62 -16.33
C MET A 54 -19.33 -2.34 -16.52
N ALA A 55 -19.96 -1.24 -16.96
CA ALA A 55 -19.28 0.03 -17.12
C ALA A 55 -18.79 0.60 -15.78
N GLN A 56 -19.58 0.49 -14.70
CA GLN A 56 -19.16 0.90 -13.35
C GLN A 56 -17.98 0.06 -12.85
N ILE A 57 -18.05 -1.27 -13.02
CA ILE A 57 -16.99 -2.21 -12.65
C ILE A 57 -15.68 -1.87 -13.39
N VAL A 58 -15.76 -1.63 -14.71
CA VAL A 58 -14.61 -1.29 -15.53
C VAL A 58 -14.01 0.06 -15.10
N ILE A 59 -14.82 1.10 -14.88
CA ILE A 59 -14.33 2.41 -14.42
C ILE A 59 -13.61 2.26 -13.09
N PHE A 60 -14.24 1.59 -12.11
CA PHE A 60 -13.67 1.43 -10.79
C PHE A 60 -12.34 0.67 -10.83
N THR A 61 -12.34 -0.49 -11.49
CA THR A 61 -11.16 -1.37 -11.58
C THR A 61 -10.03 -0.72 -12.36
N SER A 62 -10.33 -0.06 -13.49
CA SER A 62 -9.32 0.66 -14.27
C SER A 62 -8.69 1.81 -13.48
N CYS A 63 -9.47 2.54 -12.68
CA CYS A 63 -8.94 3.60 -11.81
C CYS A 63 -8.09 3.03 -10.66
N ALA A 64 -8.49 1.90 -10.07
CA ALA A 64 -7.70 1.21 -9.05
C ALA A 64 -6.34 0.72 -9.61
N ILE A 65 -6.33 0.12 -10.80
CA ILE A 65 -5.11 -0.25 -11.52
C ILE A 65 -4.29 1.00 -11.87
N GLY A 66 -4.96 2.07 -12.32
CA GLY A 66 -4.34 3.36 -12.62
C GLY A 66 -3.60 3.97 -11.43
N CYS A 67 -4.13 3.83 -10.21
CA CYS A 67 -3.44 4.25 -8.98
C CYS A 67 -2.07 3.58 -8.86
N VAL A 68 -2.03 2.26 -9.01
CA VAL A 68 -0.78 1.47 -8.88
C VAL A 68 0.19 1.78 -10.02
N LEU A 69 -0.30 1.81 -11.26
CA LEU A 69 0.54 2.08 -12.43
C LEU A 69 1.17 3.47 -12.37
N LEU A 70 0.37 4.51 -12.07
CA LEU A 70 0.88 5.88 -11.99
C LEU A 70 1.85 6.06 -10.83
N SER A 71 1.60 5.42 -9.68
CA SER A 71 2.52 5.43 -8.54
C SER A 71 3.86 4.77 -8.89
N THR A 72 3.81 3.63 -9.59
CA THR A 72 5.02 2.93 -10.04
C THR A 72 5.79 3.75 -11.07
N ILE A 73 5.11 4.33 -12.06
CA ILE A 73 5.74 5.18 -13.08
C ILE A 73 6.40 6.39 -12.41
N ALA A 74 5.70 7.07 -11.52
CA ALA A 74 6.22 8.23 -10.82
C ALA A 74 7.46 7.90 -9.97
N ALA A 75 7.46 6.74 -9.29
CA ALA A 75 8.59 6.33 -8.47
C ALA A 75 9.76 5.79 -9.32
N ASP A 76 9.52 4.76 -10.12
CA ASP A 76 10.58 3.96 -10.73
C ASP A 76 11.16 4.61 -11.99
N PHE A 77 10.33 5.27 -12.80
CA PHE A 77 10.74 5.84 -14.08
C PHE A 77 11.03 7.36 -14.00
N ILE A 78 10.51 8.06 -12.99
CA ILE A 78 10.72 9.51 -12.88
C ILE A 78 11.58 9.84 -11.67
N ALA A 79 11.13 9.54 -10.45
CA ALA A 79 11.79 10.04 -9.24
C ALA A 79 13.15 9.37 -8.98
N LYS A 80 13.26 8.04 -9.10
CA LYS A 80 14.53 7.34 -8.85
C LYS A 80 15.66 7.74 -9.79
N PRO A 81 15.43 7.84 -11.14
CA PRO A 81 16.48 8.30 -12.03
C PRO A 81 16.87 9.78 -11.86
N LEU A 82 15.91 10.63 -11.42
CA LEU A 82 16.17 12.06 -11.24
C LEU A 82 16.88 12.40 -9.93
N VAL A 83 16.53 11.70 -8.84
CA VAL A 83 17.04 12.00 -7.49
C VAL A 83 18.31 11.21 -7.18
N GLU A 84 18.43 9.99 -7.72
CA GLU A 84 19.57 9.07 -7.55
C GLU A 84 19.99 8.85 -6.09
N ARG A 85 19.04 8.96 -5.15
CA ARG A 85 19.28 8.72 -3.73
C ARG A 85 19.53 7.23 -3.49
N TRP A 86 20.67 6.90 -2.91
CA TRP A 86 21.00 5.53 -2.54
C TRP A 86 20.01 4.94 -1.55
N ARG A 87 19.73 3.65 -1.67
CA ARG A 87 19.03 2.89 -0.62
C ARG A 87 19.95 2.66 0.56
N PRO A 88 19.43 2.55 1.81
CA PRO A 88 20.26 2.25 2.97
C PRO A 88 21.17 1.03 2.76
N SER A 89 20.60 -0.09 2.28
CA SER A 89 21.35 -1.34 2.01
C SER A 89 22.38 -1.25 0.88
N SER A 90 22.39 -0.18 0.09
CA SER A 90 23.29 0.06 -1.04
C SER A 90 24.14 1.31 -0.89
N ASP A 91 23.90 2.12 0.15
CA ASP A 91 24.61 3.37 0.42
C ASP A 91 26.08 3.07 0.78
N PRO A 92 27.07 3.61 0.05
CA PRO A 92 28.48 3.35 0.30
C PRO A 92 28.93 3.63 1.74
N TRP A 93 28.29 4.57 2.44
CA TRP A 93 28.68 5.04 3.76
C TRP A 93 28.13 4.19 4.91
N ILE A 94 26.91 3.66 4.76
CA ILE A 94 26.22 2.99 5.87
C ILE A 94 25.86 1.52 5.59
N LYS A 95 25.99 1.03 4.36
CA LYS A 95 25.57 -0.33 3.95
C LYS A 95 26.13 -1.49 4.81
N TYR A 96 27.25 -1.27 5.47
CA TYR A 96 27.85 -2.28 6.36
C TYR A 96 27.27 -2.26 7.78
N ALA A 97 26.58 -1.18 8.15
CA ALA A 97 25.86 -1.04 9.42
C ALA A 97 24.37 -1.35 9.29
N VAL A 98 23.87 -1.52 8.06
CA VAL A 98 22.46 -1.84 7.79
C VAL A 98 22.24 -3.33 8.00
N ASP A 99 21.25 -3.68 8.80
CA ASP A 99 20.77 -5.05 8.90
C ASP A 99 19.98 -5.43 7.64
N VAL A 100 20.43 -6.49 6.96
CA VAL A 100 19.89 -6.97 5.69
C VAL A 100 19.47 -8.42 5.87
N VAL A 101 18.16 -8.67 5.83
CA VAL A 101 17.59 -10.01 5.95
C VAL A 101 17.79 -10.78 4.65
N ASP A 102 18.33 -12.02 4.71
CA ASP A 102 18.51 -12.93 3.57
C ASP A 102 19.17 -12.27 2.34
N ASP A 103 20.10 -11.36 2.55
CA ASP A 103 20.77 -10.56 1.50
C ASP A 103 19.78 -9.79 0.58
N TYR A 104 18.61 -9.41 1.12
CA TYR A 104 17.57 -8.68 0.38
C TYR A 104 18.03 -7.27 0.01
N ARG A 105 18.47 -7.11 -1.27
CA ARG A 105 18.96 -5.84 -1.81
C ARG A 105 18.16 -5.44 -3.06
N PRO A 106 17.08 -4.65 -2.91
CA PRO A 106 16.12 -4.39 -4.00
C PRO A 106 16.60 -3.39 -5.07
N GLY A 107 17.90 -3.15 -5.16
CA GLY A 107 18.51 -2.27 -6.15
C GLY A 107 19.13 -1.00 -5.57
N LYS A 108 19.70 -0.14 -6.46
CA LYS A 108 20.59 0.95 -6.10
C LYS A 108 19.89 2.17 -5.48
N TYR A 109 18.85 2.70 -6.18
CA TYR A 109 18.20 3.96 -5.81
C TYR A 109 16.83 3.74 -5.15
N GLY A 110 16.50 4.58 -4.16
CA GLY A 110 15.36 4.40 -3.25
C GLY A 110 14.28 5.48 -3.28
N PHE A 111 14.58 6.69 -3.70
CA PHE A 111 13.64 7.81 -3.59
C PHE A 111 12.65 7.87 -4.76
N PHE A 112 11.38 7.95 -4.48
CA PHE A 112 10.66 7.62 -3.24
C PHE A 112 10.22 6.15 -3.26
N SER A 113 9.61 5.66 -2.15
CA SER A 113 9.16 4.27 -2.05
C SER A 113 7.94 3.98 -2.93
N ALA A 114 8.14 3.22 -4.02
CA ALA A 114 7.05 2.75 -4.88
C ALA A 114 6.05 1.86 -4.12
N HIS A 115 6.53 0.99 -3.20
CA HIS A 115 5.66 0.17 -2.37
C HIS A 115 4.73 1.02 -1.50
N ALA A 116 5.24 2.07 -0.86
CA ALA A 116 4.44 2.97 -0.06
C ALA A 116 3.37 3.68 -0.93
N ALA A 117 3.77 4.22 -2.08
CA ALA A 117 2.85 4.89 -2.98
C ALA A 117 1.77 3.94 -3.53
N ASN A 118 2.13 2.73 -3.96
CA ASN A 118 1.22 1.74 -4.51
C ASN A 118 0.20 1.25 -3.48
N THR A 119 0.67 0.81 -2.30
CA THR A 119 -0.22 0.25 -1.28
C THR A 119 -1.12 1.32 -0.68
N PHE A 120 -0.59 2.53 -0.45
CA PHE A 120 -1.37 3.62 0.13
C PHE A 120 -2.36 4.21 -0.86
N SER A 121 -1.99 4.37 -2.13
CA SER A 121 -2.95 4.85 -3.14
C SER A 121 -4.13 3.90 -3.29
N LEU A 122 -3.88 2.59 -3.30
CA LEU A 122 -4.93 1.59 -3.38
C LEU A 122 -5.80 1.59 -2.10
N ALA A 123 -5.18 1.59 -0.91
CA ALA A 123 -5.88 1.61 0.36
C ALA A 123 -6.79 2.84 0.50
N LEU A 124 -6.27 4.02 0.17
CA LEU A 124 -7.03 5.27 0.25
C LEU A 124 -8.12 5.35 -0.81
N TYR A 125 -7.85 4.92 -2.06
CA TYR A 125 -8.84 4.89 -3.13
C TYR A 125 -10.07 4.05 -2.75
N PHE A 126 -9.86 2.81 -2.26
CA PHE A 126 -10.95 1.96 -1.78
C PHE A 126 -11.65 2.55 -0.55
N SER A 127 -10.91 3.14 0.38
CA SER A 127 -11.48 3.77 1.59
C SER A 127 -12.41 4.93 1.25
N LEU A 128 -12.05 5.75 0.25
CA LEU A 128 -12.86 6.87 -0.22
C LEU A 128 -14.17 6.43 -0.90
N TRP A 129 -14.14 5.26 -1.54
CA TRP A 129 -15.32 4.69 -2.18
C TRP A 129 -16.20 3.91 -1.21
N VAL A 130 -15.63 3.00 -0.41
CA VAL A 130 -16.40 2.10 0.47
C VAL A 130 -17.01 2.85 1.66
N LYS A 131 -16.32 3.85 2.21
CA LYS A 131 -16.76 4.68 3.35
C LYS A 131 -17.25 3.87 4.57
N ASN A 132 -16.56 2.80 4.89
CA ASN A 132 -16.72 2.04 6.12
C ASN A 132 -15.48 2.26 7.01
N ARG A 133 -15.67 2.57 8.29
CA ARG A 133 -14.57 2.93 9.20
C ARG A 133 -13.61 1.77 9.45
N LEU A 134 -14.14 0.57 9.71
CA LEU A 134 -13.32 -0.60 10.00
C LEU A 134 -12.53 -1.03 8.76
N PHE A 135 -13.19 -1.03 7.59
CA PHE A 135 -12.53 -1.30 6.31
C PHE A 135 -11.40 -0.31 6.04
N SER A 136 -11.66 0.99 6.19
CA SER A 136 -10.64 2.03 5.96
C SER A 136 -9.46 1.88 6.91
N PHE A 137 -9.73 1.64 8.21
CA PHE A 137 -8.68 1.38 9.19
C PHE A 137 -7.84 0.15 8.81
N SER A 138 -8.47 -0.96 8.43
CA SER A 138 -7.77 -2.19 8.04
C SER A 138 -6.92 -2.01 6.79
N MET A 139 -7.44 -1.32 5.76
CA MET A 139 -6.70 -1.03 4.53
C MET A 139 -5.50 -0.10 4.75
N ILE A 140 -5.68 0.95 5.54
CA ILE A 140 -4.60 1.89 5.88
C ILE A 140 -3.53 1.17 6.73
N SER A 141 -3.94 0.38 7.73
CA SER A 141 -3.02 -0.42 8.55
C SER A 141 -2.22 -1.41 7.71
N TRP A 142 -2.88 -2.09 6.76
CA TRP A 142 -2.21 -2.95 5.78
C TRP A 142 -1.14 -2.22 5.00
N SER A 143 -1.45 -1.02 4.49
CA SER A 143 -0.48 -0.21 3.75
C SER A 143 0.69 0.23 4.64
N LEU A 144 0.42 0.68 5.87
CA LEU A 144 1.47 1.11 6.81
C LEU A 144 2.38 -0.04 7.23
N LEU A 145 1.86 -1.26 7.40
CA LEU A 145 2.67 -2.45 7.65
C LEU A 145 3.60 -2.76 6.47
N ASN A 146 3.09 -2.67 5.24
CA ASN A 146 3.93 -2.78 4.05
C ASN A 146 5.00 -1.68 4.00
N CYS A 147 4.67 -0.45 4.38
CA CYS A 147 5.63 0.65 4.47
C CYS A 147 6.73 0.37 5.50
N TYR A 148 6.35 -0.10 6.69
CA TYR A 148 7.31 -0.43 7.74
C TYR A 148 8.25 -1.56 7.32
N SER A 149 7.76 -2.59 6.65
CA SER A 149 8.61 -3.67 6.16
C SER A 149 9.73 -3.17 5.22
N ARG A 150 9.51 -2.06 4.51
CA ARG A 150 10.54 -1.47 3.61
C ARG A 150 11.66 -0.79 4.38
N ILE A 151 11.36 -0.18 5.53
CA ILE A 151 12.36 0.41 6.42
C ILE A 151 13.11 -0.70 7.13
N TYR A 152 12.39 -1.66 7.70
CA TYR A 152 12.93 -2.80 8.43
C TYR A 152 13.96 -3.58 7.59
N LEU A 153 13.66 -3.87 6.33
CA LEU A 153 14.52 -4.63 5.42
C LEU A 153 15.61 -3.78 4.73
N GLY A 154 15.90 -2.57 5.20
CA GLY A 154 16.97 -1.74 4.65
C GLY A 154 16.72 -1.23 3.22
N ALA A 155 15.49 -1.31 2.73
CA ALA A 155 15.15 -0.93 1.35
C ALA A 155 14.95 0.57 1.16
N HIS A 156 14.45 1.29 2.18
CA HIS A 156 14.10 2.70 2.11
C HIS A 156 14.36 3.43 3.41
N TYR A 157 14.76 4.70 3.32
CA TYR A 157 14.73 5.61 4.46
C TYR A 157 13.30 5.97 4.84
N PRO A 158 13.03 6.37 6.12
CA PRO A 158 11.70 6.83 6.54
C PRO A 158 11.15 7.96 5.67
N SER A 159 11.96 8.92 5.27
CA SER A 159 11.54 10.01 4.39
C SER A 159 11.11 9.55 3.00
N ASP A 160 11.75 8.52 2.41
CA ASP A 160 11.33 7.93 1.13
C ASP A 160 9.92 7.34 1.23
N VAL A 161 9.61 6.75 2.38
CA VAL A 161 8.28 6.18 2.68
C VAL A 161 7.24 7.28 2.85
N VAL A 162 7.55 8.32 3.63
CA VAL A 162 6.64 9.46 3.85
C VAL A 162 6.30 10.15 2.53
N VAL A 163 7.31 10.42 1.68
CA VAL A 163 7.05 11.00 0.35
C VAL A 163 6.23 10.05 -0.51
N GLY A 164 6.50 8.74 -0.47
CA GLY A 164 5.69 7.74 -1.15
C GLY A 164 4.23 7.75 -0.71
N LEU A 165 3.95 7.84 0.61
CA LEU A 165 2.59 7.98 1.15
C LEU A 165 1.90 9.25 0.63
N LEU A 166 2.59 10.39 0.64
CA LEU A 166 2.03 11.66 0.15
C LEU A 166 1.69 11.60 -1.34
N VAL A 167 2.60 11.09 -2.16
CA VAL A 167 2.36 10.89 -3.61
C VAL A 167 1.21 9.91 -3.82
N GLY A 168 1.18 8.79 -3.10
CA GLY A 168 0.10 7.82 -3.16
C GLY A 168 -1.25 8.42 -2.77
N ALA A 169 -1.29 9.30 -1.75
CA ALA A 169 -2.51 10.02 -1.36
C ALA A 169 -3.02 10.93 -2.48
N VAL A 170 -2.14 11.72 -3.09
CA VAL A 170 -2.51 12.61 -4.21
C VAL A 170 -3.08 11.79 -5.37
N ILE A 171 -2.40 10.71 -5.75
CA ILE A 171 -2.84 9.83 -6.84
C ILE A 171 -4.21 9.20 -6.54
N ALA A 172 -4.41 8.69 -5.30
CA ALA A 172 -5.69 8.13 -4.87
C ALA A 172 -6.84 9.14 -4.99
N VAL A 173 -6.62 10.37 -4.53
CA VAL A 173 -7.64 11.43 -4.61
C VAL A 173 -7.94 11.79 -6.07
N LEU A 174 -6.92 11.91 -6.93
CA LEU A 174 -7.11 12.21 -8.35
C LEU A 174 -7.94 11.12 -9.04
N PHE A 175 -7.60 9.85 -8.85
CA PHE A 175 -8.37 8.75 -9.44
C PHE A 175 -9.74 8.58 -8.82
N TYR A 176 -9.92 8.86 -7.52
CA TYR A 176 -11.24 8.91 -6.89
C TYR A 176 -12.13 9.98 -7.53
N LEU A 177 -11.63 11.20 -7.72
CA LEU A 177 -12.39 12.28 -8.34
C LEU A 177 -12.72 11.97 -9.81
N LEU A 178 -11.77 11.38 -10.55
CA LEU A 178 -11.96 10.94 -11.92
C LEU A 178 -13.03 9.85 -12.01
N SER A 179 -12.87 8.76 -11.24
CA SER A 179 -13.82 7.65 -11.24
C SER A 179 -15.22 8.09 -10.80
N ARG A 180 -15.31 8.95 -9.78
CA ARG A 180 -16.57 9.54 -9.32
C ARG A 180 -17.25 10.34 -10.44
N LYS A 181 -16.51 11.20 -11.14
CA LYS A 181 -17.06 11.99 -12.28
C LYS A 181 -17.58 11.10 -13.39
N LEU A 182 -16.85 10.01 -13.71
CA LEU A 182 -17.26 9.06 -14.75
C LEU A 182 -18.47 8.23 -14.30
N PHE A 183 -18.47 7.79 -13.05
CA PHE A 183 -19.54 6.99 -12.46
C PHE A 183 -20.88 7.72 -12.47
N PHE A 184 -20.93 9.00 -12.06
CA PHE A 184 -22.17 9.79 -12.05
C PHE A 184 -22.66 10.20 -13.44
N LYS A 185 -21.89 10.01 -14.49
CA LYS A 185 -22.40 10.14 -15.87
C LYS A 185 -23.21 8.92 -16.32
N ILE A 186 -23.00 7.77 -15.69
CA ILE A 186 -23.60 6.49 -16.09
C ILE A 186 -24.74 6.10 -15.14
N SER A 187 -24.67 6.51 -13.88
CA SER A 187 -25.65 6.16 -12.85
C SER A 187 -26.22 7.40 -12.18
N SER A 188 -27.56 7.46 -12.09
CA SER A 188 -28.26 8.48 -11.30
C SER A 188 -28.12 8.19 -9.79
N ASN A 189 -28.08 9.25 -8.99
CA ASN A 189 -27.84 9.30 -7.55
C ASN A 189 -28.41 8.13 -6.73
N PHE A 190 -27.55 7.44 -5.99
CA PHE A 190 -27.96 6.47 -4.97
C PHE A 190 -27.80 7.09 -3.57
N ASN A 191 -28.91 7.17 -2.82
CA ASN A 191 -28.89 7.41 -1.38
C ASN A 191 -29.31 6.11 -0.70
N TYR A 192 -28.35 5.38 -0.13
CA TYR A 192 -28.65 4.18 0.65
C TYR A 192 -28.83 4.57 2.14
N VAL A 193 -30.02 4.38 2.64
CA VAL A 193 -30.35 4.54 4.07
C VAL A 193 -30.72 3.15 4.62
N SER A 194 -29.69 2.37 4.98
CA SER A 194 -29.90 1.05 5.57
C SER A 194 -28.67 0.65 6.39
N THR A 195 -28.88 -0.09 7.47
CA THR A 195 -27.80 -0.68 8.29
C THR A 195 -27.04 -1.80 7.55
N GLN A 196 -27.57 -2.30 6.44
CA GLN A 196 -26.96 -3.37 5.63
C GLN A 196 -25.99 -2.85 4.57
N TYR A 197 -25.96 -1.52 4.33
CA TYR A 197 -25.11 -0.91 3.31
C TYR A 197 -24.30 0.26 3.88
N SER A 198 -23.11 0.46 3.34
CA SER A 198 -22.34 1.68 3.60
C SER A 198 -23.03 2.90 2.99
N ALA A 199 -22.59 4.11 3.37
CA ALA A 199 -23.14 5.37 2.83
C ALA A 199 -23.04 5.50 1.28
N THR A 200 -22.26 4.65 0.65
CA THR A 200 -22.01 4.60 -0.80
C THR A 200 -22.59 3.35 -1.46
N GLY A 201 -23.39 2.55 -0.74
CA GLY A 201 -24.10 1.39 -1.26
C GLY A 201 -23.33 0.07 -1.28
N TYR A 202 -22.17 0.00 -0.62
CA TYR A 202 -21.46 -1.28 -0.46
C TYR A 202 -22.09 -2.13 0.64
N SER A 203 -22.38 -3.39 0.34
CA SER A 203 -22.92 -4.36 1.31
C SER A 203 -21.95 -4.59 2.46
N VAL A 204 -22.44 -4.52 3.70
CA VAL A 204 -21.64 -4.81 4.89
C VAL A 204 -21.10 -6.23 4.86
N THR A 205 -21.89 -7.20 4.40
CA THR A 205 -21.45 -8.61 4.25
C THR A 205 -20.26 -8.75 3.31
N ASP A 206 -20.24 -8.01 2.19
CA ASP A 206 -19.12 -8.07 1.25
C ASP A 206 -17.89 -7.33 1.77
N ILE A 207 -18.09 -6.28 2.57
CA ILE A 207 -17.01 -5.61 3.32
C ILE A 207 -16.41 -6.58 4.33
N ASP A 208 -17.22 -7.30 5.10
CA ASP A 208 -16.78 -8.29 6.10
C ASP A 208 -16.02 -9.46 5.44
N MET A 209 -16.36 -9.84 4.22
CA MET A 209 -15.58 -10.80 3.43
C MET A 209 -14.14 -10.31 3.23
N VAL A 210 -13.94 -9.05 2.84
CA VAL A 210 -12.59 -8.48 2.66
C VAL A 210 -11.84 -8.41 3.99
N LEU A 211 -12.52 -8.00 5.07
CA LEU A 211 -11.94 -7.96 6.42
C LEU A 211 -11.51 -9.34 6.90
N THR A 212 -12.31 -10.36 6.63
CA THR A 212 -12.00 -11.76 6.95
C THR A 212 -10.75 -12.23 6.19
N VAL A 213 -10.62 -11.90 4.90
CA VAL A 213 -9.43 -12.22 4.11
C VAL A 213 -8.18 -11.52 4.68
N ILE A 214 -8.28 -10.24 5.05
CA ILE A 214 -7.15 -9.52 5.69
C ILE A 214 -6.77 -10.18 7.01
N GLY A 215 -7.74 -10.50 7.87
CA GLY A 215 -7.51 -11.19 9.15
C GLY A 215 -6.83 -12.54 8.96
N PHE A 216 -7.30 -13.34 8.00
CA PHE A 216 -6.70 -14.62 7.66
C PHE A 216 -5.26 -14.46 7.15
N LEU A 217 -4.99 -13.47 6.30
CA LEU A 217 -3.63 -13.19 5.82
C LEU A 217 -2.70 -12.80 6.97
N TYR A 218 -3.15 -12.02 7.95
CA TYR A 218 -2.32 -11.70 9.12
C TYR A 218 -1.99 -12.93 9.95
N ILE A 219 -2.91 -13.87 10.08
CA ILE A 219 -2.64 -15.16 10.74
C ILE A 219 -1.60 -15.95 9.96
N LEU A 220 -1.72 -16.06 8.64
CA LEU A 220 -0.75 -16.75 7.79
C LEU A 220 0.63 -16.11 7.85
N ILE A 221 0.73 -14.79 7.85
CA ILE A 221 1.99 -14.04 7.97
C ILE A 221 2.74 -14.41 9.26
N ILE A 222 2.03 -14.67 10.36
CA ILE A 222 2.61 -15.09 11.64
C ILE A 222 3.02 -16.57 11.59
N ILE A 223 2.29 -17.42 10.90
CA ILE A 223 2.53 -18.87 10.87
C ILE A 223 3.67 -19.26 9.91
N ILE A 224 3.75 -18.62 8.73
CA ILE A 224 4.71 -19.00 7.68
C ILE A 224 6.17 -19.01 8.20
N PRO A 225 6.66 -18.01 8.97
CA PRO A 225 8.02 -18.04 9.48
C PRO A 225 8.29 -19.09 10.58
N LEU A 226 7.27 -19.78 11.05
CA LEU A 226 7.39 -20.88 12.04
C LEU A 226 7.56 -22.25 11.38
N LEU A 227 7.30 -22.36 10.08
CA LEU A 227 7.41 -23.59 9.29
C LEU A 227 8.76 -23.71 8.63
#